data_6ca0e9c7e4fa5a16a2b7cbb6d822446c
#
_entry.id   6ca0e9c7e4fa5a16a2b7cbb6d822446c
#
_cell.length_a   1.000
_cell.length_b   1.000
_cell.length_c   1.000
_cell.angle_alpha   90.00
_cell.angle_beta   90.00
_cell.angle_gamma   90.00
#
_symmetry.space_group_name_H-M   'P 1'
#
loop_
_entity.id
_entity.type
_entity.pdbx_description
1 polymer ?
#
loop_
_entity_poly.entity_id
_entity_poly.type
_entity_poly.pdbx_seq_one_letter_code
_entity_poly.pdbx_strand_id
1 'polypeptide(L)'
;DPAHNEVVGRLMAAMAAGDLDTVVSLLHPDVTFTGDSNGKAPTAVRAVRGSDKVVRFILGLVQRYGPGLFGANQLALVNGELGAYTAGLPGVDGYRAMAPRITAITVRDGKVCALWDIANPDKFTGSPLKERRAQPTGRGRHHRN
;
A
#
# COMPACT_ATOMS: atom_id res chain seq x y z
N ASP A 1 3.52 9.64 15.20
CA ASP A 1 2.31 10.36 15.55
C ASP A 1 1.17 9.38 15.81
N PRO A 2 0.68 9.30 17.07
CA PRO A 2 -0.36 8.33 17.40
C PRO A 2 -1.64 8.49 16.60
N ALA A 3 -2.05 9.70 16.29
CA ALA A 3 -3.28 9.91 15.52
C ALA A 3 -3.11 9.41 14.09
N HIS A 4 -1.97 9.66 13.49
CA HIS A 4 -1.65 9.13 12.17
C HIS A 4 -1.66 7.60 12.20
N ASN A 5 -0.99 7.02 13.19
CA ASN A 5 -0.82 5.58 13.25
C ASN A 5 -2.15 4.87 13.48
N GLU A 6 -3.04 5.48 14.24
CA GLU A 6 -4.35 4.89 14.47
C GLU A 6 -5.15 4.79 13.17
N VAL A 7 -5.15 5.86 12.38
CA VAL A 7 -5.89 5.86 11.12
C VAL A 7 -5.29 4.84 10.15
N VAL A 8 -3.96 4.80 10.05
CA VAL A 8 -3.30 3.85 9.16
C VAL A 8 -3.59 2.42 9.58
N GLY A 9 -3.55 2.14 10.88
CA GLY A 9 -3.87 0.80 11.38
C GLY A 9 -5.29 0.39 11.07
N ARG A 10 -6.25 1.31 11.21
CA ARG A 10 -7.64 1.01 10.89
C ARG A 10 -7.82 0.79 9.39
N LEU A 11 -7.11 1.56 8.57
CA LEU A 11 -7.16 1.37 7.12
C LEU A 11 -6.64 -0.01 6.75
N MET A 12 -5.51 -0.41 7.32
CA MET A 12 -4.94 -1.72 7.01
C MET A 12 -5.86 -2.86 7.46
N ALA A 13 -6.47 -2.72 8.63
CA ALA A 13 -7.42 -3.73 9.11
C ALA A 13 -8.65 -3.83 8.19
N ALA A 14 -9.16 -2.70 7.76
CA ALA A 14 -10.31 -2.68 6.86
C ALA A 14 -9.96 -3.31 5.51
N MET A 15 -8.78 -2.98 4.99
CA MET A 15 -8.33 -3.59 3.73
C MET A 15 -8.19 -5.10 3.87
N ALA A 16 -7.58 -5.56 4.95
CA ALA A 16 -7.40 -7.01 5.15
C ALA A 16 -8.75 -7.73 5.25
N ALA A 17 -9.75 -7.07 5.79
CA ALA A 17 -11.09 -7.66 5.92
C ALA A 17 -11.93 -7.50 4.66
N GLY A 18 -11.45 -6.73 3.67
CA GLY A 18 -12.28 -6.42 2.51
C GLY A 18 -13.45 -5.51 2.85
N ASP A 19 -13.36 -4.75 3.93
CA ASP A 19 -14.44 -3.90 4.44
C ASP A 19 -14.33 -2.53 3.78
N LEU A 20 -14.89 -2.44 2.57
CA LEU A 20 -14.76 -1.22 1.77
C LEU A 20 -15.55 -0.05 2.34
N ASP A 21 -16.63 -0.32 3.06
CA ASP A 21 -17.36 0.78 3.69
C ASP A 21 -16.50 1.49 4.73
N THR A 22 -15.76 0.73 5.52
CA THR A 22 -14.84 1.32 6.48
C THR A 22 -13.69 2.03 5.76
N VAL A 23 -13.17 1.45 4.68
CA VAL A 23 -12.13 2.12 3.88
C VAL A 23 -12.64 3.49 3.43
N VAL A 24 -13.84 3.55 2.86
CA VAL A 24 -14.40 4.83 2.39
C VAL A 24 -14.49 5.81 3.55
N SER A 25 -14.95 5.35 4.72
CA SER A 25 -15.12 6.23 5.87
C SER A 25 -13.81 6.82 6.38
N LEU A 26 -12.70 6.16 6.11
CA LEU A 26 -11.37 6.64 6.54
C LEU A 26 -10.73 7.57 5.53
N LEU A 27 -11.25 7.65 4.31
CA LEU A 27 -10.66 8.49 3.27
C LEU A 27 -11.29 9.88 3.30
N HIS A 28 -10.44 10.89 3.18
CA HIS A 28 -10.94 12.25 2.96
C HIS A 28 -11.67 12.30 1.62
N PRO A 29 -12.75 13.10 1.51
CA PRO A 29 -13.47 13.19 0.22
C PRO A 29 -12.57 13.59 -0.96
N ASP A 30 -11.51 14.34 -0.69
CA ASP A 30 -10.58 14.79 -1.73
C ASP A 30 -9.29 13.99 -1.74
N VAL A 31 -9.29 12.78 -1.17
CA VAL A 31 -8.10 11.95 -1.11
C VAL A 31 -7.51 11.75 -2.50
N THR A 32 -6.19 11.71 -2.57
CA THR A 32 -5.49 11.40 -3.82
C THR A 32 -4.75 10.10 -3.69
N PHE A 33 -4.72 9.34 -4.78
CA PHE A 33 -3.86 8.18 -4.91
C PHE A 33 -2.92 8.45 -6.08
N THR A 34 -1.64 8.43 -5.82
CA THR A 34 -0.62 8.69 -6.85
C THR A 34 0.26 7.46 -6.97
N GLY A 35 0.37 6.93 -8.17
CA GLY A 35 1.23 5.80 -8.45
C GLY A 35 2.48 6.23 -9.16
N ASP A 36 3.62 5.71 -8.72
CA ASP A 36 4.91 6.01 -9.29
C ASP A 36 5.61 4.70 -9.59
N SER A 37 5.78 4.40 -10.86
CA SER A 37 6.45 3.18 -11.30
C SER A 37 7.95 3.33 -11.36
N ASN A 38 8.47 4.47 -10.91
CA ASN A 38 9.90 4.74 -10.91
C ASN A 38 10.48 4.71 -12.34
N GLY A 39 9.69 5.19 -13.30
CA GLY A 39 10.16 5.25 -14.67
C GLY A 39 10.15 3.95 -15.42
N LYS A 40 9.66 2.88 -14.80
CA LYS A 40 9.64 1.57 -15.45
C LYS A 40 8.46 1.40 -16.39
N ALA A 41 7.43 2.22 -16.23
CA ALA A 41 6.27 2.21 -17.12
C ALA A 41 6.32 3.44 -18.01
N PRO A 42 5.70 3.36 -19.19
CA PRO A 42 5.63 4.54 -20.06
C PRO A 42 4.97 5.74 -19.39
N THR A 43 3.97 5.50 -18.55
CA THR A 43 3.38 6.57 -17.77
C THR A 43 4.07 6.61 -16.42
N ALA A 44 4.71 7.72 -16.13
CA ALA A 44 5.52 7.81 -14.94
C ALA A 44 4.69 7.95 -13.68
N VAL A 45 3.67 8.79 -13.71
CA VAL A 45 2.86 9.07 -12.53
C VAL A 45 1.40 9.14 -12.93
N ARG A 46 0.55 8.51 -12.13
CA ARG A 46 -0.88 8.60 -12.29
C ARG A 46 -1.49 9.05 -10.99
N ALA A 47 -2.42 9.97 -11.06
CA ALA A 47 -3.11 10.47 -9.88
C ALA A 47 -4.61 10.27 -10.05
N VAL A 48 -5.24 9.79 -8.99
CA VAL A 48 -6.69 9.64 -8.90
C VAL A 48 -7.13 10.46 -7.71
N ARG A 49 -8.16 11.28 -7.90
CA ARG A 49 -8.65 12.15 -6.83
C ARG A 49 -10.10 11.84 -6.51
N GLY A 50 -10.40 11.85 -5.21
CA GLY A 50 -11.74 11.64 -4.71
C GLY A 50 -11.92 10.24 -4.17
N SER A 51 -12.63 10.13 -3.04
CA SER A 51 -12.77 8.84 -2.37
C SER A 51 -13.46 7.81 -3.24
N ASP A 52 -14.49 8.21 -3.99
CA ASP A 52 -15.17 7.27 -4.89
C ASP A 52 -14.23 6.73 -5.96
N LYS A 53 -13.44 7.61 -6.56
CA LYS A 53 -12.54 7.19 -7.63
C LYS A 53 -11.40 6.36 -7.08
N VAL A 54 -10.91 6.70 -5.89
CA VAL A 54 -9.83 5.93 -5.28
C VAL A 54 -10.32 4.51 -4.96
N VAL A 55 -11.52 4.38 -4.41
CA VAL A 55 -12.06 3.05 -4.10
C VAL A 55 -12.27 2.25 -5.38
N ARG A 56 -12.80 2.86 -6.43
CA ARG A 56 -12.97 2.16 -7.70
C ARG A 56 -11.63 1.73 -8.29
N PHE A 57 -10.61 2.57 -8.12
CA PHE A 57 -9.27 2.21 -8.56
C PHE A 57 -8.75 1.00 -7.79
N ILE A 58 -8.94 0.97 -6.47
CA ILE A 58 -8.54 -0.16 -5.64
C ILE A 58 -9.28 -1.43 -6.08
N LEU A 59 -10.58 -1.32 -6.36
CA LEU A 59 -11.33 -2.47 -6.85
C LEU A 59 -10.81 -2.96 -8.19
N GLY A 60 -10.38 -2.05 -9.06
CA GLY A 60 -9.75 -2.44 -10.31
C GLY A 60 -8.45 -3.19 -10.10
N LEU A 61 -7.69 -2.81 -9.08
CA LEU A 61 -6.48 -3.54 -8.75
C LEU A 61 -6.81 -4.95 -8.27
N VAL A 62 -7.86 -5.09 -7.47
CA VAL A 62 -8.29 -6.42 -7.01
C VAL A 62 -8.70 -7.30 -8.18
N GLN A 63 -9.40 -6.73 -9.17
CA GLN A 63 -9.77 -7.50 -10.36
C GLN A 63 -8.55 -7.96 -11.13
N ARG A 64 -7.51 -7.12 -11.21
CA ARG A 64 -6.31 -7.44 -11.98
C ARG A 64 -5.40 -8.42 -11.25
N TYR A 65 -5.21 -8.23 -9.96
CA TYR A 65 -4.22 -8.96 -9.19
C TYR A 65 -4.81 -10.01 -8.27
N GLY A 66 -6.12 -10.00 -8.08
CA GLY A 66 -6.82 -11.00 -7.31
C GLY A 66 -7.14 -10.55 -5.89
N PRO A 67 -8.05 -11.27 -5.22
CA PRO A 67 -8.46 -10.92 -3.85
C PRO A 67 -7.34 -11.05 -2.82
N GLY A 68 -6.26 -11.73 -3.17
CA GLY A 68 -5.09 -11.78 -2.30
C GLY A 68 -4.50 -10.42 -2.02
N LEU A 69 -4.82 -9.41 -2.85
CA LEU A 69 -4.35 -8.07 -2.63
C LEU A 69 -4.80 -7.51 -1.27
N PHE A 70 -6.01 -7.87 -0.84
CA PHE A 70 -6.52 -7.38 0.44
C PHE A 70 -5.62 -7.78 1.60
N GLY A 71 -5.11 -9.00 1.61
CA GLY A 71 -4.28 -9.47 2.70
C GLY A 71 -2.79 -9.28 2.50
N ALA A 72 -2.40 -8.67 1.39
CA ALA A 72 -0.98 -8.56 1.05
C ALA A 72 -0.28 -7.37 1.72
N ASN A 73 -1.05 -6.42 2.25
CA ASN A 73 -0.48 -5.22 2.84
C ASN A 73 0.00 -5.47 4.26
N GLN A 74 1.16 -4.93 4.60
CA GLN A 74 1.73 -5.00 5.94
C GLN A 74 2.05 -3.59 6.39
N LEU A 75 1.88 -3.33 7.69
CA LEU A 75 2.29 -2.05 8.26
C LEU A 75 3.81 -1.95 8.21
N ALA A 76 4.30 -0.77 7.87
CA ALA A 76 5.73 -0.57 7.74
C ALA A 76 6.05 0.91 7.90
N LEU A 77 7.29 1.21 8.25
CA LEU A 77 7.74 2.60 8.32
C LEU A 77 8.24 3.03 6.95
N VAL A 78 7.73 4.17 6.50
CA VAL A 78 8.11 4.77 5.23
C VAL A 78 8.56 6.18 5.55
N ASN A 79 9.85 6.44 5.47
CA ASN A 79 10.43 7.74 5.81
C ASN A 79 10.03 8.20 7.21
N GLY A 80 10.02 7.25 8.16
CA GLY A 80 9.72 7.57 9.55
C GLY A 80 8.25 7.61 9.90
N GLU A 81 7.37 7.45 8.93
CA GLU A 81 5.93 7.46 9.15
C GLU A 81 5.34 6.08 8.85
N LEU A 82 4.29 5.73 9.55
CA LEU A 82 3.65 4.45 9.31
C LEU A 82 2.93 4.48 7.96
N GLY A 83 3.20 3.49 7.15
CA GLY A 83 2.57 3.30 5.85
C GLY A 83 2.38 1.82 5.61
N ALA A 84 2.42 1.41 4.34
CA ALA A 84 2.16 0.02 3.98
C ALA A 84 3.25 -0.53 3.07
N TYR A 85 3.49 -1.81 3.19
CA TYR A 85 4.36 -2.56 2.30
C TYR A 85 3.58 -3.76 1.77
N THR A 86 3.72 -4.00 0.47
CA THR A 86 3.16 -5.19 -0.17
C THR A 86 4.30 -6.00 -0.74
N ALA A 87 4.42 -7.25 -0.30
CA ALA A 87 5.53 -8.10 -0.75
C ALA A 87 5.40 -8.49 -2.22
N GLY A 88 4.25 -8.30 -2.81
CA GLY A 88 3.99 -8.72 -4.17
C GLY A 88 3.04 -9.89 -4.18
N LEU A 89 2.61 -10.26 -5.37
CA LEU A 89 1.69 -11.37 -5.56
C LEU A 89 2.20 -12.22 -6.72
N PRO A 90 2.05 -13.53 -6.63
CA PRO A 90 2.66 -14.45 -7.62
C PRO A 90 1.93 -14.51 -8.97
N GLY A 91 0.71 -14.04 -9.06
CA GLY A 91 0.00 -14.08 -10.34
C GLY A 91 -0.52 -15.47 -10.67
N VAL A 92 -1.35 -16.02 -9.81
CA VAL A 92 -1.95 -17.35 -10.00
C VAL A 92 -3.41 -17.20 -10.40
N ASP A 93 -3.99 -18.28 -10.91
CA ASP A 93 -5.42 -18.38 -11.23
C ASP A 93 -5.89 -17.30 -12.20
N GLY A 94 -5.05 -16.98 -13.19
CA GLY A 94 -5.42 -16.00 -14.20
C GLY A 94 -5.18 -14.56 -13.80
N TYR A 95 -4.76 -14.32 -12.56
CA TYR A 95 -4.45 -12.96 -12.12
C TYR A 95 -3.02 -12.60 -12.50
N ARG A 96 -2.75 -11.30 -12.59
CA ARG A 96 -1.41 -10.83 -12.88
C ARG A 96 -0.53 -10.87 -11.63
N ALA A 97 0.76 -11.06 -11.85
CA ALA A 97 1.74 -10.89 -10.77
C ALA A 97 1.90 -9.42 -10.45
N MET A 98 2.11 -9.13 -9.18
CA MET A 98 2.35 -7.77 -8.71
C MET A 98 3.74 -7.72 -8.08
N ALA A 99 4.54 -6.74 -8.50
CA ALA A 99 5.84 -6.51 -7.89
C ALA A 99 5.68 -5.93 -6.49
N PRO A 100 6.67 -6.11 -5.62
CA PRO A 100 6.63 -5.46 -4.31
C PRO A 100 6.47 -3.95 -4.43
N ARG A 101 5.78 -3.35 -3.49
CA ARG A 101 5.54 -1.91 -3.52
C ARG A 101 5.38 -1.35 -2.12
N ILE A 102 5.56 -0.05 -2.01
CA ILE A 102 5.48 0.67 -0.76
C ILE A 102 4.48 1.79 -0.96
N THR A 103 3.62 2.01 0.05
CA THR A 103 2.62 3.07 0.01
C THR A 103 2.85 4.01 1.17
N ALA A 104 3.17 5.25 0.87
CA ALA A 104 3.22 6.30 1.87
C ALA A 104 1.79 6.83 2.07
N ILE A 105 1.43 7.09 3.32
CA ILE A 105 0.07 7.46 3.67
C ILE A 105 0.10 8.77 4.46
N THR A 106 -0.64 9.76 4.00
CA THR A 106 -0.75 11.04 4.69
C THR A 106 -2.13 11.15 5.33
N VAL A 107 -2.15 11.46 6.61
CA VAL A 107 -3.38 11.62 7.38
C VAL A 107 -3.51 13.07 7.81
N ARG A 108 -4.71 13.61 7.69
CA ARG A 108 -5.02 14.97 8.15
C ARG A 108 -6.43 14.97 8.69
N ASP A 109 -6.59 15.50 9.90
CA ASP A 109 -7.91 15.61 10.56
C ASP A 109 -8.61 14.26 10.65
N GLY A 110 -7.86 13.21 10.97
CA GLY A 110 -8.41 11.89 11.17
C GLY A 110 -8.77 11.14 9.91
N LYS A 111 -8.41 11.66 8.74
CA LYS A 111 -8.71 11.03 7.46
C LYS A 111 -7.47 10.89 6.62
N VAL A 112 -7.46 9.86 5.79
CA VAL A 112 -6.39 9.67 4.82
C VAL A 112 -6.61 10.67 3.70
N CYS A 113 -5.65 11.57 3.49
CA CYS A 113 -5.78 12.59 2.45
C CYS A 113 -4.88 12.33 1.25
N ALA A 114 -3.89 11.46 1.37
CA ALA A 114 -3.05 11.13 0.22
C ALA A 114 -2.44 9.75 0.40
N LEU A 115 -2.38 9.01 -0.69
CA LEU A 115 -1.72 7.73 -0.79
C LEU A 115 -0.72 7.83 -1.95
N TRP A 116 0.53 7.52 -1.68
CA TRP A 116 1.58 7.54 -2.70
C TRP A 116 2.16 6.14 -2.81
N ASP A 117 1.98 5.51 -3.95
CA ASP A 117 2.32 4.12 -4.16
C ASP A 117 3.54 4.03 -5.09
N ILE A 118 4.58 3.38 -4.62
CA ILE A 118 5.83 3.26 -5.35
C ILE A 118 6.10 1.79 -5.64
N ALA A 119 6.17 1.47 -6.93
CA ALA A 119 6.29 0.08 -7.38
C ALA A 119 7.72 -0.45 -7.31
N ASN A 120 8.70 0.41 -7.10
CA ASN A 120 10.08 -0.04 -7.04
C ASN A 120 10.66 0.21 -5.66
N PRO A 121 10.68 -0.82 -4.80
CA PRO A 121 11.16 -0.64 -3.43
C PRO A 121 12.65 -0.32 -3.34
N ASP A 122 13.40 -0.42 -4.44
CA ASP A 122 14.81 -0.06 -4.41
C ASP A 122 15.02 1.40 -4.05
N LYS A 123 14.02 2.24 -4.26
CA LYS A 123 14.09 3.62 -3.80
C LYS A 123 14.24 3.73 -2.30
N PHE A 124 13.91 2.67 -1.58
CA PHE A 124 13.92 2.64 -0.13
C PHE A 124 15.04 1.76 0.39
N THR A 125 16.05 1.51 -0.44
CA THR A 125 17.21 0.74 -0.02
C THR A 125 17.84 1.41 1.19
N GLY A 126 18.06 0.63 2.23
CA GLY A 126 18.60 1.15 3.46
C GLY A 126 17.57 1.72 4.41
N SER A 127 16.29 1.74 4.03
CA SER A 127 15.28 2.26 4.93
C SER A 127 15.04 1.27 6.07
N PRO A 128 14.61 1.75 7.23
CA PRO A 128 14.27 0.86 8.34
C PRO A 128 13.20 -0.16 7.98
N LEU A 129 12.38 0.15 7.00
CA LEU A 129 11.34 -0.73 6.55
C LEU A 129 11.87 -2.09 6.11
N LYS A 130 12.89 -2.10 5.27
CA LYS A 130 13.41 -3.37 4.77
C LYS A 130 14.01 -4.20 5.89
N GLU A 131 14.66 -3.57 6.81
CA GLU A 131 15.24 -4.27 7.94
C GLU A 131 14.18 -4.90 8.82
N ARG A 132 13.09 -4.16 9.05
CA ARG A 132 12.02 -4.68 9.88
C ARG A 132 11.38 -5.90 9.24
N ARG A 133 11.25 -5.89 7.93
CA ARG A 133 10.67 -7.02 7.23
C ARG A 133 11.54 -8.26 7.35
N ALA A 134 12.83 -8.09 7.33
CA ALA A 134 13.72 -9.22 7.37
C ALA A 134 13.71 -9.90 8.73
N GLN A 135 13.39 -9.16 9.78
CA GLN A 135 13.47 -9.68 11.14
C GLN A 135 12.32 -10.58 11.56
N PRO A 136 11.07 -10.17 11.37
CA PRO A 136 9.97 -10.88 12.01
C PRO A 136 9.73 -12.23 11.44
N THR A 137 10.11 -12.50 10.25
CA THR A 137 9.83 -13.75 9.68
C THR A 137 10.95 -14.68 9.93
N GLY A 138 11.50 -14.47 10.62
CA GLY A 138 12.57 -15.30 10.71
C GLY A 138 12.90 -15.98 9.46
N ARG A 139 12.68 -15.60 8.97
CA ARG A 139 13.01 -15.83 8.01
C ARG A 139 13.59 -16.32 7.46
N GLY A 140 13.66 -16.13 7.16
CA GLY A 140 14.20 -16.17 6.64
C GLY A 140 14.64 -16.37 6.07
N ARG A 141 15.10 -15.95 5.80
CA ARG A 141 15.76 -15.70 5.17
C ARG A 141 16.14 -16.04 4.60
N HIS A 142 16.11 -15.74 4.17
CA HIS A 142 16.73 -15.65 3.50
C HIS A 142 17.04 -15.64 3.14
N HIS A 143 17.17 -15.33 2.96
CA HIS A 143 17.76 -15.15 2.46
C HIS A 143 18.01 -15.09 2.33
N ARG A 144 18.21 -14.84 2.46
CA ARG A 144 18.55 -14.55 2.29
C ARG A 144 18.52 -14.83 2.00
N ASN A 145 18.41 -14.71 1.96
CA ASN A 145 18.46 -14.70 1.61
C ASN A 145 18.43 -14.82 1.40
#